data_a5f8719986eceb905195eadb595da580
#
_entry.id   a5f8719986eceb905195eadb595da580
#
_cell.length_a   1.000
_cell.length_b   1.000
_cell.length_c   1.000
_cell.angle_alpha   90.00
_cell.angle_beta   90.00
_cell.angle_gamma   90.00
#
_symmetry.space_group_name_H-M   'P 1'
#
loop_
_entity.id
_entity.type
_entity.pdbx_description
1 polymer ?
#
loop_
_entity_poly.entity_id
_entity_poly.type
_entity_poly.pdbx_seq_one_letter_code
_entity_poly.pdbx_strand_id
1 'polypeptide(L)'
;MTAGRSEVVATRPTPGKPRPYEFPAVQRFQLTNGLRVILADLPGRPLVSASLLIRNGAADEPAAHAGATVLAARALTEGTEHYDAIALVEATERLGASLHSEAGWDAMSVSIDVPAERLEPALELLAEVVLHPTFPASEIERLRDERLNDLLQARADPRRRADEVFSETIYAQVSPYHRPSGGTRETVTDLTPGRLRGAYERGLDPARAALVVGGDLSGIDVGAIAERLLGSWRAAESSVTAGPIVDAGAVRERFVRIVHRPGAVQTEIRIGHVGSPRRIPDFHPLAVMGAILGGLFNSRLNMKLREEKGYTYGAGAGFDLRRGAGPFNARAAVNTEVTLPAVQDFLAELDRIRDAPVEASELRAARDFLVGVFPLRFETPGPIVGSLAGLIVHDLPDDELARYRPAIEAVTIDAVLTAARTHITPEKMAIVLVGDADAFGAALESAGFGPVTIERDDGPVVDGREAGIAAALGPVDSGPAGPTEGAEEPIDVETSEPAADHRAETDDAR
;
A
#
# COMPACT_ATOMS: atom_id res chain seq x y z
N MET A 1 35.66 4.56 -48.37
CA MET A 1 34.52 3.67 -48.09
C MET A 1 33.81 4.23 -46.86
N THR A 2 32.72 4.97 -47.06
CA THR A 2 31.91 5.55 -46.00
C THR A 2 30.95 4.46 -45.50
N ALA A 3 31.16 4.02 -44.26
CA ALA A 3 30.24 3.13 -43.61
C ALA A 3 28.92 3.87 -43.37
N GLY A 4 27.85 3.41 -44.02
CA GLY A 4 26.50 3.93 -43.81
C GLY A 4 26.08 3.71 -42.37
N ARG A 5 25.81 4.80 -41.64
CA ARG A 5 25.06 4.76 -40.38
C ARG A 5 23.69 4.21 -40.74
N SER A 6 23.40 3.02 -40.23
CA SER A 6 22.05 2.50 -40.17
C SER A 6 21.19 3.52 -39.41
N GLU A 7 20.28 4.19 -40.09
CA GLU A 7 19.22 4.95 -39.45
C GLU A 7 18.35 3.98 -38.67
N VAL A 8 18.52 3.99 -37.35
CA VAL A 8 17.57 3.32 -36.46
C VAL A 8 16.26 4.09 -36.58
N VAL A 9 15.35 3.58 -37.37
CA VAL A 9 14.00 4.15 -37.51
C VAL A 9 13.27 3.85 -36.20
N ALA A 10 13.26 4.84 -35.31
CA ALA A 10 12.54 4.82 -34.08
C ALA A 10 11.03 5.06 -34.28
N THR A 11 10.38 4.25 -35.10
CA THR A 11 8.91 4.19 -35.09
C THR A 11 8.48 3.27 -33.99
N ARG A 12 7.86 3.85 -32.94
CA ARG A 12 7.28 3.06 -31.84
C ARG A 12 6.28 2.05 -32.44
N PRO A 13 6.38 0.75 -32.13
CA PRO A 13 5.41 -0.22 -32.61
C PRO A 13 3.99 0.17 -32.20
N THR A 14 3.04 0.03 -33.11
CA THR A 14 1.63 0.24 -32.77
C THR A 14 1.18 -0.91 -31.86
N PRO A 15 0.61 -0.63 -30.67
CA PRO A 15 0.10 -1.67 -29.79
C PRO A 15 -0.96 -2.50 -30.51
N GLY A 16 -0.89 -3.82 -30.36
CA GLY A 16 -1.95 -4.72 -30.78
C GLY A 16 -3.21 -4.60 -29.90
N LYS A 17 -4.29 -5.29 -30.26
CA LYS A 17 -5.46 -5.39 -29.38
C LYS A 17 -5.06 -6.17 -28.12
N PRO A 18 -5.51 -5.71 -26.92
CA PRO A 18 -5.31 -6.46 -25.68
C PRO A 18 -5.81 -7.89 -25.83
N ARG A 19 -5.05 -8.87 -25.31
CA ARG A 19 -5.49 -10.26 -25.32
C ARG A 19 -6.74 -10.40 -24.43
N PRO A 20 -7.69 -11.26 -24.80
CA PRO A 20 -8.78 -11.64 -23.91
C PRO A 20 -8.19 -12.19 -22.60
N TYR A 21 -8.75 -11.78 -21.48
CA TYR A 21 -8.40 -12.27 -20.16
C TYR A 21 -9.68 -12.42 -19.35
N GLU A 22 -9.84 -13.57 -18.75
CA GLU A 22 -10.91 -13.87 -17.80
C GLU A 22 -10.27 -14.14 -16.45
N PHE A 23 -10.78 -13.47 -15.40
CA PHE A 23 -10.34 -13.74 -14.04
C PHE A 23 -10.68 -15.21 -13.70
N PRO A 24 -9.80 -15.94 -13.00
CA PRO A 24 -10.02 -17.35 -12.68
C PRO A 24 -11.36 -17.61 -12.00
N ALA A 25 -11.95 -18.77 -12.29
CA ALA A 25 -13.16 -19.22 -11.62
C ALA A 25 -12.88 -19.45 -10.13
N VAL A 26 -13.82 -19.01 -9.28
CA VAL A 26 -13.66 -19.03 -7.83
C VAL A 26 -14.81 -19.79 -7.19
N GLN A 27 -14.48 -20.78 -6.36
CA GLN A 27 -15.44 -21.49 -5.52
C GLN A 27 -15.57 -20.79 -4.16
N ARG A 28 -16.78 -20.70 -3.63
CA ARG A 28 -17.08 -20.06 -2.35
C ARG A 28 -18.04 -20.92 -1.54
N PHE A 29 -17.70 -21.14 -0.28
CA PHE A 29 -18.56 -21.85 0.68
C PHE A 29 -18.27 -21.38 2.11
N GLN A 30 -19.00 -21.88 3.07
CA GLN A 30 -18.79 -21.61 4.49
C GLN A 30 -18.59 -22.92 5.24
N LEU A 31 -17.69 -22.89 6.24
CA LEU A 31 -17.56 -23.96 7.21
C LEU A 31 -18.73 -23.94 8.21
N THR A 32 -18.84 -25.00 9.01
CA THR A 32 -19.91 -25.14 10.01
C THR A 32 -19.94 -24.02 11.06
N ASN A 33 -18.78 -23.38 11.33
CA ASN A 33 -18.66 -22.25 12.25
C ASN A 33 -18.85 -20.86 11.59
N GLY A 34 -19.17 -20.81 10.29
CA GLY A 34 -19.40 -19.57 9.56
C GLY A 34 -18.16 -18.96 8.89
N LEU A 35 -16.97 -19.56 9.04
CA LEU A 35 -15.77 -19.14 8.31
C LEU A 35 -16.00 -19.27 6.80
N ARG A 36 -15.79 -18.18 6.05
CA ARG A 36 -15.86 -18.21 4.59
C ARG A 36 -14.60 -18.86 4.02
N VAL A 37 -14.78 -19.71 3.01
CA VAL A 37 -13.67 -20.30 2.26
C VAL A 37 -13.81 -19.92 0.80
N ILE A 38 -12.73 -19.42 0.21
CA ILE A 38 -12.66 -18.99 -1.19
C ILE A 38 -11.49 -19.69 -1.85
N LEU A 39 -11.77 -20.44 -2.92
CA LEU A 39 -10.77 -21.22 -3.64
C LEU A 39 -10.64 -20.75 -5.08
N ALA A 40 -9.43 -20.43 -5.52
CA ALA A 40 -9.06 -20.16 -6.91
C ALA A 40 -8.15 -21.29 -7.40
N ASP A 41 -8.72 -22.27 -8.10
CA ASP A 41 -7.92 -23.37 -8.68
C ASP A 41 -7.19 -22.89 -9.95
N LEU A 42 -5.87 -23.02 -9.95
CA LEU A 42 -4.96 -22.56 -11.00
C LEU A 42 -4.06 -23.72 -11.46
N PRO A 43 -4.60 -24.68 -12.21
CA PRO A 43 -3.90 -25.90 -12.61
C PRO A 43 -2.57 -25.60 -13.32
N GLY A 44 -1.52 -26.39 -12.99
CA GLY A 44 -0.19 -26.27 -13.57
C GLY A 44 0.70 -25.21 -12.94
N ARG A 45 0.25 -24.55 -11.86
CA ARG A 45 1.07 -23.66 -11.04
C ARG A 45 1.43 -24.39 -9.74
N PRO A 46 2.64 -24.95 -9.60
CA PRO A 46 2.99 -25.85 -8.49
C PRO A 46 3.12 -25.14 -7.13
N LEU A 47 2.76 -23.85 -7.06
CA LEU A 47 2.75 -23.05 -5.86
C LEU A 47 1.30 -22.74 -5.46
N VAL A 48 1.07 -22.70 -4.16
CA VAL A 48 -0.20 -22.29 -3.57
C VAL A 48 0.07 -21.16 -2.58
N SER A 49 -0.77 -20.13 -2.65
CA SER A 49 -0.86 -19.09 -1.65
C SER A 49 -2.15 -19.29 -0.86
N ALA A 50 -2.07 -19.23 0.46
CA ALA A 50 -3.22 -19.25 1.35
C ALA A 50 -3.16 -18.07 2.32
N SER A 51 -4.28 -17.40 2.52
CA SER A 51 -4.40 -16.27 3.44
C SER A 51 -5.64 -16.41 4.29
N LEU A 52 -5.48 -16.39 5.61
CA LEU A 52 -6.56 -16.25 6.56
C LEU A 52 -6.69 -14.78 6.92
N LEU A 53 -7.77 -14.16 6.43
CA LEU A 53 -8.12 -12.77 6.65
C LEU A 53 -9.04 -12.65 7.85
N ILE A 54 -8.76 -11.71 8.76
CA ILE A 54 -9.61 -11.32 9.88
C ILE A 54 -9.98 -9.85 9.71
N ARG A 55 -11.27 -9.52 9.63
CA ARG A 55 -11.76 -8.14 9.47
C ARG A 55 -11.65 -7.38 10.79
N ASN A 56 -10.42 -7.08 11.19
CA ASN A 56 -10.04 -6.29 12.35
C ASN A 56 -8.69 -5.63 12.04
N GLY A 57 -8.70 -4.33 11.86
CA GLY A 57 -7.51 -3.55 11.52
C GLY A 57 -7.23 -2.42 12.51
N ALA A 58 -6.21 -1.64 12.24
CA ALA A 58 -5.82 -0.49 13.05
C ALA A 58 -6.94 0.57 13.18
N ALA A 59 -7.87 0.60 12.24
CA ALA A 59 -9.03 1.51 12.29
C ALA A 59 -10.08 1.09 13.32
N ASP A 60 -10.06 -0.16 13.78
CA ASP A 60 -11.03 -0.72 14.74
C ASP A 60 -10.54 -0.65 16.19
N GLU A 61 -9.29 -0.25 16.43
CA GLU A 61 -8.72 -0.20 17.77
C GLU A 61 -9.04 1.12 18.49
N PRO A 62 -9.16 1.09 19.83
CA PRO A 62 -9.29 2.31 20.63
C PRO A 62 -8.06 3.22 20.46
N ALA A 63 -8.26 4.54 20.35
CA ALA A 63 -7.18 5.51 20.16
C ALA A 63 -6.06 5.39 21.23
N ALA A 64 -6.41 5.08 22.48
CA ALA A 64 -5.44 4.88 23.56
C ALA A 64 -4.55 3.61 23.40
N HIS A 65 -4.95 2.70 22.52
CA HIS A 65 -4.20 1.46 22.23
C HIS A 65 -3.71 1.43 20.78
N ALA A 66 -3.55 2.59 20.16
CA ALA A 66 -3.10 2.70 18.79
C ALA A 66 -1.77 1.97 18.56
N GLY A 67 -1.73 1.13 17.51
CA GLY A 67 -0.61 0.24 17.20
C GLY A 67 -0.72 -1.16 17.77
N ALA A 68 -1.67 -1.41 18.69
CA ALA A 68 -1.82 -2.74 19.30
C ALA A 68 -2.18 -3.81 18.27
N THR A 69 -3.04 -3.50 17.29
CA THR A 69 -3.45 -4.45 16.26
C THR A 69 -2.29 -4.81 15.33
N VAL A 70 -1.50 -3.82 14.92
CA VAL A 70 -0.33 -4.04 14.06
C VAL A 70 0.75 -4.85 14.80
N LEU A 71 1.07 -4.49 16.05
CA LEU A 71 2.02 -5.28 16.83
C LEU A 71 1.49 -6.67 17.16
N ALA A 72 0.19 -6.83 17.43
CA ALA A 72 -0.40 -8.14 17.67
C ALA A 72 -0.27 -9.06 16.45
N ALA A 73 -0.52 -8.53 15.23
CA ALA A 73 -0.31 -9.30 14.01
C ALA A 73 1.14 -9.77 13.89
N ARG A 74 2.11 -8.87 14.05
CA ARG A 74 3.54 -9.24 14.02
C ARG A 74 3.90 -10.29 15.07
N ALA A 75 3.28 -10.22 16.24
CA ALA A 75 3.55 -11.14 17.36
C ALA A 75 2.98 -12.55 17.16
N LEU A 76 2.08 -12.78 16.22
CA LEU A 76 1.50 -14.11 15.97
C LEU A 76 2.56 -15.14 15.58
N THR A 77 3.62 -14.71 14.89
CA THR A 77 4.73 -15.59 14.47
C THR A 77 5.87 -15.68 15.48
N GLU A 78 5.78 -14.97 16.60
CA GLU A 78 6.84 -14.95 17.62
C GLU A 78 6.69 -16.03 18.70
N GLY A 79 5.61 -16.80 18.66
CA GLY A 79 5.39 -17.95 19.55
C GLY A 79 3.95 -18.41 19.56
N THR A 80 3.80 -19.74 19.54
CA THR A 80 2.52 -20.44 19.64
C THR A 80 2.58 -21.44 20.79
N GLU A 81 1.51 -22.22 21.01
CA GLU A 81 1.50 -23.27 22.03
C GLU A 81 2.53 -24.37 21.76
N HIS A 82 2.82 -24.65 20.46
CA HIS A 82 3.69 -25.78 20.07
C HIS A 82 5.05 -25.34 19.50
N TYR A 83 5.21 -24.04 19.14
CA TYR A 83 6.43 -23.53 18.52
C TYR A 83 6.86 -22.21 19.19
N ASP A 84 8.13 -22.10 19.56
CA ASP A 84 8.75 -20.78 19.72
C ASP A 84 9.05 -20.16 18.34
N ALA A 85 9.52 -18.92 18.32
CA ALA A 85 9.78 -18.18 17.08
C ALA A 85 10.76 -18.93 16.14
N ILE A 86 11.84 -19.50 16.69
CA ILE A 86 12.86 -20.21 15.91
C ILE A 86 12.29 -21.52 15.37
N ALA A 87 11.62 -22.29 16.19
CA ALA A 87 11.03 -23.57 15.78
C ALA A 87 9.95 -23.40 14.72
N LEU A 88 9.18 -22.28 14.77
CA LEU A 88 8.18 -21.94 13.75
C LEU A 88 8.84 -21.62 12.41
N VAL A 89 9.90 -20.81 12.42
CA VAL A 89 10.69 -20.51 11.22
C VAL A 89 11.25 -21.81 10.61
N GLU A 90 11.90 -22.66 11.42
CA GLU A 90 12.44 -23.94 10.94
C GLU A 90 11.35 -24.87 10.38
N ALA A 91 10.16 -24.92 11.01
CA ALA A 91 9.03 -25.70 10.52
C ALA A 91 8.54 -25.18 9.15
N THR A 92 8.48 -23.88 8.99
CA THR A 92 8.11 -23.21 7.74
C THR A 92 9.13 -23.47 6.63
N GLU A 93 10.42 -23.29 6.91
CA GLU A 93 11.52 -23.54 5.96
C GLU A 93 11.60 -24.99 5.51
N ARG A 94 11.35 -25.97 6.40
CA ARG A 94 11.29 -27.38 6.02
C ARG A 94 10.20 -27.71 5.00
N LEU A 95 9.15 -26.90 4.95
CA LEU A 95 8.10 -27.01 3.91
C LEU A 95 8.46 -26.28 2.63
N GLY A 96 9.57 -25.52 2.59
CA GLY A 96 9.87 -24.60 1.49
C GLY A 96 8.81 -23.48 1.39
N ALA A 97 8.26 -23.07 2.54
CA ALA A 97 7.19 -22.10 2.63
C ALA A 97 7.68 -20.75 3.14
N SER A 98 6.86 -19.73 2.92
CA SER A 98 7.01 -18.41 3.53
C SER A 98 5.73 -18.09 4.31
N LEU A 99 5.85 -17.83 5.61
CA LEU A 99 4.74 -17.50 6.50
C LEU A 99 4.84 -16.03 6.92
N HIS A 100 3.76 -15.27 6.73
CA HIS A 100 3.70 -13.85 7.06
C HIS A 100 2.45 -13.53 7.85
N SER A 101 2.58 -12.60 8.80
CA SER A 101 1.44 -12.05 9.52
C SER A 101 1.54 -10.53 9.58
N GLU A 102 0.48 -9.86 9.20
CA GLU A 102 0.42 -8.41 9.13
C GLU A 102 -0.97 -7.87 9.44
N ALA A 103 -1.05 -6.59 9.80
CA ALA A 103 -2.31 -5.87 9.88
C ALA A 103 -2.18 -4.49 9.24
N GLY A 104 -3.16 -4.18 8.40
CA GLY A 104 -3.36 -2.84 7.83
C GLY A 104 -4.43 -2.05 8.58
N TRP A 105 -5.00 -1.06 7.90
CA TRP A 105 -6.08 -0.26 8.45
C TRP A 105 -7.37 -1.05 8.69
N ASP A 106 -7.73 -1.95 7.79
CA ASP A 106 -9.07 -2.51 7.70
C ASP A 106 -9.14 -4.00 8.05
N ALA A 107 -7.99 -4.68 8.06
CA ALA A 107 -7.91 -6.11 8.31
C ALA A 107 -6.53 -6.53 8.81
N MET A 108 -6.48 -7.71 9.40
CA MET A 108 -5.29 -8.49 9.71
C MET A 108 -5.28 -9.73 8.82
N SER A 109 -4.13 -10.20 8.40
CA SER A 109 -3.98 -11.43 7.64
C SER A 109 -2.80 -12.26 8.14
N VAL A 110 -2.96 -13.58 8.08
CA VAL A 110 -1.86 -14.55 8.17
C VAL A 110 -1.84 -15.29 6.84
N SER A 111 -0.73 -15.24 6.14
CA SER A 111 -0.58 -15.84 4.81
C SER A 111 0.61 -16.78 4.75
N ILE A 112 0.49 -17.81 3.91
CA ILE A 112 1.54 -18.78 3.65
C ILE A 112 1.60 -19.10 2.17
N ASP A 113 2.82 -19.04 1.61
CA ASP A 113 3.13 -19.46 0.26
C ASP A 113 3.93 -20.77 0.31
N VAL A 114 3.52 -21.77 -0.46
CA VAL A 114 4.06 -23.13 -0.32
C VAL A 114 3.94 -23.93 -1.63
N PRO A 115 4.85 -24.93 -1.91
CA PRO A 115 4.61 -25.90 -2.96
C PRO A 115 3.28 -26.65 -2.74
N ALA A 116 2.51 -26.87 -3.82
CA ALA A 116 1.16 -27.45 -3.76
C ALA A 116 1.09 -28.78 -2.98
N GLU A 117 2.07 -29.64 -3.13
CA GLU A 117 2.19 -30.93 -2.45
C GLU A 117 2.34 -30.83 -0.92
N ARG A 118 2.64 -29.62 -0.40
CA ARG A 118 2.85 -29.32 1.02
C ARG A 118 1.77 -28.42 1.61
N LEU A 119 0.66 -28.20 0.89
CA LEU A 119 -0.40 -27.30 1.32
C LEU A 119 -1.02 -27.72 2.66
N GLU A 120 -1.31 -29.00 2.88
CA GLU A 120 -1.95 -29.44 4.12
C GLU A 120 -1.10 -29.13 5.36
N PRO A 121 0.19 -29.55 5.47
CA PRO A 121 1.02 -29.17 6.61
C PRO A 121 1.25 -27.65 6.71
N ALA A 122 1.23 -26.92 5.60
CA ALA A 122 1.32 -25.45 5.64
C ALA A 122 0.06 -24.82 6.25
N LEU A 123 -1.13 -25.33 5.93
CA LEU A 123 -2.38 -24.90 6.56
C LEU A 123 -2.45 -25.28 8.05
N GLU A 124 -1.78 -26.35 8.48
CA GLU A 124 -1.63 -26.69 9.92
C GLU A 124 -0.82 -25.62 10.65
N LEU A 125 0.32 -25.17 10.08
CA LEU A 125 1.11 -24.07 10.66
C LEU A 125 0.31 -22.75 10.67
N LEU A 126 -0.42 -22.44 9.61
CA LEU A 126 -1.26 -21.25 9.55
C LEU A 126 -2.35 -21.30 10.63
N ALA A 127 -3.02 -22.44 10.81
CA ALA A 127 -4.04 -22.62 11.83
C ALA A 127 -3.44 -22.51 13.25
N GLU A 128 -2.26 -23.07 13.48
CA GLU A 128 -1.52 -22.98 14.75
C GLU A 128 -1.25 -21.52 15.13
N VAL A 129 -0.70 -20.73 14.18
CA VAL A 129 -0.38 -19.32 14.38
C VAL A 129 -1.64 -18.49 14.71
N VAL A 130 -2.75 -18.80 14.04
CA VAL A 130 -4.00 -18.06 14.26
C VAL A 130 -4.74 -18.49 15.52
N LEU A 131 -4.79 -19.78 15.82
CA LEU A 131 -5.63 -20.28 16.91
C LEU A 131 -4.91 -20.33 18.27
N HIS A 132 -3.58 -20.47 18.25
CA HIS A 132 -2.79 -20.77 19.46
C HIS A 132 -1.61 -19.81 19.71
N PRO A 133 -1.72 -18.48 19.43
CA PRO A 133 -0.61 -17.56 19.70
C PRO A 133 -0.43 -17.33 21.21
N THR A 134 0.82 -17.33 21.69
CA THR A 134 1.13 -17.18 23.11
C THR A 134 1.50 -15.77 23.54
N PHE A 135 1.92 -14.90 22.60
CA PHE A 135 2.36 -13.53 22.87
C PHE A 135 3.47 -13.48 23.95
N PRO A 136 4.65 -14.06 23.72
CA PRO A 136 5.72 -14.12 24.71
C PRO A 136 6.20 -12.73 25.11
N ALA A 137 6.37 -12.48 26.42
CA ALA A 137 6.67 -11.12 26.92
C ALA A 137 8.00 -10.57 26.37
N SER A 138 9.05 -11.40 26.25
CA SER A 138 10.34 -11.00 25.68
C SER A 138 10.23 -10.53 24.22
N GLU A 139 9.45 -11.27 23.40
CA GLU A 139 9.25 -10.94 22.01
C GLU A 139 8.41 -9.67 21.85
N ILE A 140 7.39 -9.50 22.69
CA ILE A 140 6.60 -8.27 22.68
C ILE A 140 7.46 -7.06 23.06
N GLU A 141 8.35 -7.18 24.04
CA GLU A 141 9.31 -6.11 24.39
C GLU A 141 10.21 -5.78 23.21
N ARG A 142 10.77 -6.79 22.54
CA ARG A 142 11.62 -6.61 21.35
C ARG A 142 10.86 -5.91 20.21
N LEU A 143 9.66 -6.39 19.85
CA LEU A 143 8.83 -5.79 18.80
C LEU A 143 8.42 -4.34 19.12
N ARG A 144 8.12 -4.06 20.39
CA ARG A 144 7.81 -2.70 20.87
C ARG A 144 9.02 -1.78 20.68
N ASP A 145 10.22 -2.22 21.10
CA ASP A 145 11.44 -1.44 20.99
C ASP A 145 11.84 -1.21 19.51
N GLU A 146 11.68 -2.22 18.66
CA GLU A 146 11.83 -2.07 17.20
C GLU A 146 10.86 -1.02 16.65
N ARG A 147 9.58 -1.07 17.06
CA ARG A 147 8.60 -0.09 16.60
C ARG A 147 8.90 1.32 17.09
N LEU A 148 9.37 1.49 18.33
CA LEU A 148 9.79 2.79 18.86
C LEU A 148 10.99 3.35 18.09
N ASN A 149 11.96 2.52 17.74
CA ASN A 149 13.09 2.90 16.90
C ASN A 149 12.66 3.27 15.47
N ASP A 150 11.73 2.51 14.87
CA ASP A 150 11.16 2.83 13.55
C ASP A 150 10.41 4.18 13.55
N LEU A 151 9.64 4.48 14.61
CA LEU A 151 8.99 5.78 14.78
C LEU A 151 10.00 6.93 14.90
N LEU A 152 11.13 6.71 15.58
CA LEU A 152 12.19 7.69 15.67
C LEU A 152 12.83 7.96 14.29
N GLN A 153 13.12 6.89 13.54
CA GLN A 153 13.63 7.00 12.17
C GLN A 153 12.64 7.68 11.23
N ALA A 154 11.32 7.34 11.32
CA ALA A 154 10.28 7.98 10.54
C ALA A 154 10.24 9.50 10.76
N ARG A 155 10.43 9.95 12.00
CA ARG A 155 10.49 11.38 12.31
C ARG A 155 11.73 12.06 11.72
N ALA A 156 12.85 11.36 11.61
CA ALA A 156 14.08 11.85 10.99
C ALA A 156 13.99 11.90 9.45
N ASP A 157 13.26 11.01 8.84
CA ASP A 157 13.06 10.94 7.39
C ASP A 157 12.05 11.99 6.90
N PRO A 158 12.43 12.93 5.99
CA PRO A 158 11.52 13.97 5.53
C PRO A 158 10.26 13.44 4.84
N ARG A 159 10.39 12.36 4.05
CA ARG A 159 9.28 11.75 3.31
C ARG A 159 8.26 11.13 4.26
N ARG A 160 8.72 10.30 5.19
CA ARG A 160 7.85 9.67 6.20
C ARG A 160 7.20 10.71 7.11
N ARG A 161 7.97 11.73 7.50
CA ARG A 161 7.42 12.85 8.30
C ARG A 161 6.35 13.63 7.55
N ALA A 162 6.52 13.84 6.24
CA ALA A 162 5.50 14.51 5.41
C ALA A 162 4.20 13.69 5.35
N ASP A 163 4.28 12.37 5.24
CA ASP A 163 3.10 11.48 5.23
C ASP A 163 2.37 11.46 6.58
N GLU A 164 3.10 11.44 7.69
CA GLU A 164 2.53 11.54 9.05
C GLU A 164 1.82 12.88 9.26
N VAL A 165 2.52 13.99 9.01
CA VAL A 165 1.98 15.35 9.17
C VAL A 165 0.79 15.58 8.25
N PHE A 166 0.81 15.02 7.04
CA PHE A 166 -0.31 15.11 6.12
C PHE A 166 -1.55 14.43 6.70
N SER A 167 -1.43 13.21 7.22
CA SER A 167 -2.53 12.49 7.86
C SER A 167 -3.05 13.22 9.11
N GLU A 168 -2.15 13.65 9.98
CA GLU A 168 -2.49 14.47 11.16
C GLU A 168 -3.26 15.75 10.78
N THR A 169 -2.94 16.32 9.62
CA THR A 169 -3.48 17.59 9.17
C THR A 169 -4.88 17.44 8.57
N ILE A 170 -5.10 16.44 7.71
CA ILE A 170 -6.35 16.30 6.97
C ILE A 170 -7.47 15.65 7.78
N TYR A 171 -7.15 14.76 8.73
CA TYR A 171 -8.14 14.08 9.55
C TYR A 171 -8.34 14.76 10.91
N ALA A 172 -9.58 14.75 11.41
CA ALA A 172 -9.86 15.14 12.79
C ALA A 172 -9.28 14.12 13.77
N GLN A 173 -8.88 14.55 14.96
CA GLN A 173 -8.26 13.69 15.99
C GLN A 173 -9.12 12.46 16.39
N VAL A 174 -10.42 12.54 16.20
CA VAL A 174 -11.35 11.42 16.46
C VAL A 174 -11.23 10.32 15.40
N SER A 175 -10.70 10.65 14.21
CA SER A 175 -10.49 9.67 13.15
C SER A 175 -9.32 8.74 13.48
N PRO A 176 -9.45 7.41 13.28
CA PRO A 176 -8.32 6.51 13.38
C PRO A 176 -7.22 6.85 12.37
N TYR A 177 -7.58 7.42 11.22
CA TYR A 177 -6.65 7.79 10.15
C TYR A 177 -5.80 9.04 10.44
N HIS A 178 -6.07 9.75 11.53
CA HIS A 178 -5.26 10.89 11.98
C HIS A 178 -3.85 10.52 12.42
N ARG A 179 -3.62 9.28 12.85
CA ARG A 179 -2.35 8.77 13.39
C ARG A 179 -1.79 7.65 12.50
N PRO A 180 -0.52 7.26 12.63
CA PRO A 180 0.01 6.07 11.97
C PRO A 180 -0.72 4.78 12.41
N SER A 181 -0.94 3.83 11.50
CA SER A 181 -1.59 2.55 11.80
C SER A 181 -0.86 1.74 12.88
N GLY A 182 0.48 1.81 12.89
CA GLY A 182 1.32 1.19 13.92
C GLY A 182 1.46 2.00 15.21
N GLY A 183 0.56 2.97 15.47
CA GLY A 183 0.54 3.78 16.68
C GLY A 183 1.57 4.91 16.71
N THR A 184 1.51 5.70 17.79
CA THR A 184 2.47 6.77 18.11
C THR A 184 3.46 6.32 19.18
N ARG A 185 4.50 7.12 19.43
CA ARG A 185 5.47 6.82 20.51
C ARG A 185 4.78 6.63 21.85
N GLU A 186 3.82 7.49 22.17
CA GLU A 186 3.10 7.49 23.46
C GLU A 186 2.27 6.21 23.60
N THR A 187 1.51 5.85 22.58
CA THR A 187 0.65 4.66 22.62
C THR A 187 1.45 3.37 22.61
N VAL A 188 2.51 3.29 21.77
CA VAL A 188 3.35 2.08 21.66
C VAL A 188 4.16 1.81 22.93
N THR A 189 4.67 2.85 23.61
CA THR A 189 5.40 2.71 24.89
C THR A 189 4.58 1.97 25.94
N ASP A 190 3.27 2.16 25.96
CA ASP A 190 2.34 1.58 26.93
C ASP A 190 1.81 0.19 26.54
N LEU A 191 2.16 -0.34 25.36
CA LEU A 191 1.68 -1.64 24.91
C LEU A 191 2.29 -2.78 25.75
N THR A 192 1.43 -3.71 26.17
CA THR A 192 1.78 -4.88 26.97
C THR A 192 1.28 -6.16 26.28
N PRO A 193 1.82 -7.35 26.59
CA PRO A 193 1.31 -8.61 26.05
C PRO A 193 -0.21 -8.77 26.19
N GLY A 194 -0.78 -8.37 27.33
CA GLY A 194 -2.23 -8.42 27.57
C GLY A 194 -3.02 -7.48 26.65
N ARG A 195 -2.49 -6.28 26.33
CA ARG A 195 -3.13 -5.35 25.39
C ARG A 195 -3.09 -5.87 23.97
N LEU A 196 -1.98 -6.48 23.54
CA LEU A 196 -1.86 -7.09 22.22
C LEU A 196 -2.80 -8.27 22.06
N ARG A 197 -2.81 -9.18 23.05
CA ARG A 197 -3.76 -10.30 23.08
C ARG A 197 -5.21 -9.80 22.98
N GLY A 198 -5.59 -8.82 23.79
CA GLY A 198 -6.94 -8.24 23.75
C GLY A 198 -7.27 -7.53 22.43
N ALA A 199 -6.28 -6.93 21.73
CA ALA A 199 -6.47 -6.37 20.40
C ALA A 199 -6.73 -7.46 19.37
N TYR A 200 -6.01 -8.57 19.45
CA TYR A 200 -6.19 -9.74 18.61
C TYR A 200 -7.57 -10.40 18.82
N GLU A 201 -7.90 -10.73 20.06
CA GLU A 201 -9.12 -11.42 20.44
C GLU A 201 -10.40 -10.64 20.05
N ARG A 202 -10.35 -9.30 20.07
CA ARG A 202 -11.49 -8.48 19.62
C ARG A 202 -11.90 -8.76 18.17
N GLY A 203 -10.95 -9.12 17.30
CA GLY A 203 -11.22 -9.47 15.91
C GLY A 203 -11.48 -10.95 15.66
N LEU A 204 -11.19 -11.79 16.65
CA LEU A 204 -11.15 -13.25 16.50
C LEU A 204 -12.56 -13.87 16.47
N ASP A 205 -13.18 -13.82 15.30
CA ASP A 205 -14.51 -14.35 15.03
C ASP A 205 -14.53 -15.02 13.65
N PRO A 206 -14.78 -16.34 13.54
CA PRO A 206 -14.81 -17.05 12.26
C PRO A 206 -15.85 -16.49 11.28
N ALA A 207 -16.99 -15.98 11.77
CA ALA A 207 -18.01 -15.39 10.91
C ALA A 207 -17.56 -14.06 10.24
N ARG A 208 -16.50 -13.44 10.77
CA ARG A 208 -15.89 -12.22 10.24
C ARG A 208 -14.54 -12.47 9.57
N ALA A 209 -14.16 -13.73 9.44
CA ALA A 209 -12.92 -14.16 8.82
C ALA A 209 -13.17 -14.84 7.48
N ALA A 210 -12.10 -15.02 6.72
CA ALA A 210 -12.14 -15.80 5.50
C ALA A 210 -10.78 -16.48 5.24
N LEU A 211 -10.81 -17.73 4.84
CA LEU A 211 -9.67 -18.44 4.28
C LEU A 211 -9.75 -18.32 2.75
N VAL A 212 -8.74 -17.70 2.15
CA VAL A 212 -8.62 -17.58 0.70
C VAL A 212 -7.42 -18.40 0.26
N VAL A 213 -7.61 -19.33 -0.68
CA VAL A 213 -6.56 -20.22 -1.19
C VAL A 213 -6.53 -20.17 -2.70
N GLY A 214 -5.36 -19.97 -3.28
CA GLY A 214 -5.18 -19.95 -4.73
C GLY A 214 -3.91 -20.70 -5.15
N GLY A 215 -3.97 -21.45 -6.24
CA GLY A 215 -2.87 -22.25 -6.77
C GLY A 215 -3.34 -23.54 -7.39
N ASP A 216 -2.43 -24.49 -7.66
CA ASP A 216 -2.81 -25.81 -8.14
C ASP A 216 -3.40 -26.64 -6.99
N LEU A 217 -4.71 -26.73 -6.98
CA LEU A 217 -5.48 -27.43 -5.96
C LEU A 217 -5.92 -28.83 -6.44
N SER A 218 -5.36 -29.33 -7.56
CA SER A 218 -5.71 -30.59 -8.16
C SER A 218 -5.54 -31.76 -7.20
N GLY A 219 -6.62 -32.48 -6.90
CA GLY A 219 -6.60 -33.63 -6.00
C GLY A 219 -6.51 -33.30 -4.51
N ILE A 220 -6.60 -32.02 -4.12
CA ILE A 220 -6.56 -31.57 -2.72
C ILE A 220 -7.98 -31.12 -2.31
N ASP A 221 -8.54 -31.76 -1.31
CA ASP A 221 -9.81 -31.33 -0.70
C ASP A 221 -9.54 -30.26 0.39
N VAL A 222 -9.32 -29.02 -0.08
CA VAL A 222 -9.08 -27.88 0.82
C VAL A 222 -10.26 -27.66 1.77
N GLY A 223 -11.48 -27.98 1.36
CA GLY A 223 -12.69 -27.86 2.21
C GLY A 223 -12.63 -28.79 3.42
N ALA A 224 -12.31 -30.07 3.19
CA ALA A 224 -12.15 -31.03 4.29
C ALA A 224 -10.97 -30.69 5.23
N ILE A 225 -9.85 -30.22 4.67
CA ILE A 225 -8.70 -29.76 5.48
C ILE A 225 -9.10 -28.56 6.32
N ALA A 226 -9.71 -27.54 5.73
CA ALA A 226 -10.16 -26.34 6.42
C ALA A 226 -11.17 -26.65 7.54
N GLU A 227 -12.16 -27.53 7.28
CA GLU A 227 -13.12 -27.95 8.31
C GLU A 227 -12.43 -28.68 9.47
N ARG A 228 -11.46 -29.55 9.20
CA ARG A 228 -10.70 -30.27 10.21
C ARG A 228 -9.87 -29.31 11.09
N LEU A 229 -9.20 -28.33 10.48
CA LEU A 229 -8.28 -27.43 11.18
C LEU A 229 -8.98 -26.25 11.84
N LEU A 230 -9.97 -25.67 11.18
CA LEU A 230 -10.59 -24.41 11.56
C LEU A 230 -12.06 -24.54 11.96
N GLY A 231 -12.74 -25.66 11.69
CA GLY A 231 -14.17 -25.85 11.97
C GLY A 231 -14.54 -25.81 13.46
N SER A 232 -13.62 -26.15 14.35
CA SER A 232 -13.79 -26.03 15.81
C SER A 232 -13.59 -24.62 16.35
N TRP A 233 -13.01 -23.70 15.55
CA TRP A 233 -12.79 -22.32 15.96
C TRP A 233 -14.10 -21.65 16.38
N ARG A 234 -14.07 -20.95 17.52
CA ARG A 234 -15.19 -20.16 18.06
C ARG A 234 -14.78 -18.72 18.21
N ALA A 235 -15.75 -17.83 18.08
CA ALA A 235 -15.54 -16.42 18.38
C ALA A 235 -15.02 -16.25 19.81
N ALA A 236 -14.03 -15.41 19.99
CA ALA A 236 -13.58 -15.03 21.33
C ALA A 236 -14.71 -14.31 22.08
N GLU A 237 -14.81 -14.51 23.39
CA GLU A 237 -15.82 -13.84 24.23
C GLU A 237 -15.69 -12.29 24.16
N SER A 238 -14.46 -11.81 23.95
CA SER A 238 -14.13 -10.38 23.78
C SER A 238 -14.34 -9.87 22.35
N SER A 239 -14.74 -10.72 21.39
CA SER A 239 -14.92 -10.29 20.01
C SER A 239 -16.02 -9.25 19.88
N VAL A 240 -15.75 -8.22 19.07
CA VAL A 240 -16.71 -7.14 18.82
C VAL A 240 -16.86 -6.89 17.31
N THR A 241 -18.08 -6.59 16.88
CA THR A 241 -18.29 -6.15 15.52
C THR A 241 -17.74 -4.75 15.33
N ALA A 242 -16.89 -4.55 14.33
CA ALA A 242 -16.38 -3.24 13.99
C ALA A 242 -17.52 -2.28 13.66
N GLY A 243 -17.47 -1.11 14.24
CA GLY A 243 -18.41 -0.02 13.94
C GLY A 243 -18.07 0.69 12.61
N PRO A 244 -18.88 1.68 12.22
CA PRO A 244 -18.54 2.56 11.12
C PRO A 244 -17.24 3.33 11.44
N ILE A 245 -16.39 3.50 10.43
CA ILE A 245 -15.17 4.30 10.59
C ILE A 245 -15.53 5.79 10.68
N VAL A 246 -14.95 6.47 11.66
CA VAL A 246 -15.04 7.92 11.78
C VAL A 246 -13.93 8.54 10.92
N ASP A 247 -14.24 8.87 9.69
CA ASP A 247 -13.31 9.43 8.70
C ASP A 247 -13.45 10.96 8.53
N ALA A 248 -13.86 11.64 9.61
CA ALA A 248 -14.11 13.07 9.61
C ALA A 248 -12.85 13.87 9.23
N GLY A 249 -12.99 14.76 8.25
CA GLY A 249 -11.96 15.70 7.85
C GLY A 249 -11.84 16.90 8.82
N ALA A 250 -10.61 17.36 9.04
CA ALA A 250 -10.31 18.56 9.83
C ALA A 250 -10.33 19.84 8.98
N VAL A 251 -9.95 19.73 7.70
CA VAL A 251 -9.75 20.87 6.80
C VAL A 251 -11.09 21.41 6.28
N ARG A 252 -11.35 22.70 6.50
CA ARG A 252 -12.54 23.41 6.02
C ARG A 252 -12.24 24.33 4.84
N GLU A 253 -11.05 24.89 4.80
CA GLU A 253 -10.51 25.74 3.75
C GLU A 253 -9.04 25.41 3.51
N ARG A 254 -8.55 25.73 2.32
CA ARG A 254 -7.14 25.45 1.96
C ARG A 254 -6.19 26.23 2.87
N PHE A 255 -5.13 25.54 3.33
CA PHE A 255 -4.06 26.16 4.12
C PHE A 255 -2.73 25.44 3.89
N VAL A 256 -1.64 26.06 4.35
CA VAL A 256 -0.27 25.57 4.24
C VAL A 256 0.27 25.27 5.62
N ARG A 257 0.81 24.05 5.83
CA ARG A 257 1.58 23.64 7.00
C ARG A 257 2.99 23.30 6.57
N ILE A 258 3.98 23.99 7.15
CA ILE A 258 5.39 23.78 6.87
C ILE A 258 6.05 23.19 8.12
N VAL A 259 6.70 22.04 7.98
CA VAL A 259 7.63 21.50 8.97
C VAL A 259 9.03 21.94 8.56
N HIS A 260 9.60 22.84 9.34
CA HIS A 260 10.89 23.46 9.06
C HIS A 260 12.03 22.49 9.33
N ARG A 261 12.87 22.29 8.30
CA ARG A 261 14.13 21.55 8.39
C ARG A 261 15.26 22.45 7.85
N PRO A 262 16.08 23.04 8.75
CA PRO A 262 17.12 23.97 8.36
C PRO A 262 18.10 23.35 7.37
N GLY A 263 18.38 24.08 6.28
CA GLY A 263 19.37 23.67 5.26
C GLY A 263 18.96 22.46 4.42
N ALA A 264 17.70 22.03 4.46
CA ALA A 264 17.21 20.96 3.59
C ALA A 264 17.32 21.38 2.12
N VAL A 265 18.01 20.57 1.30
CA VAL A 265 18.21 20.82 -0.13
C VAL A 265 16.98 20.44 -0.95
N GLN A 266 16.08 19.62 -0.40
CA GLN A 266 14.82 19.22 -0.98
C GLN A 266 13.66 19.52 -0.06
N THR A 267 12.48 19.75 -0.66
CA THR A 267 11.20 19.90 0.02
C THR A 267 10.29 18.74 -0.37
N GLU A 268 9.82 18.00 0.63
CA GLU A 268 8.73 17.04 0.45
C GLU A 268 7.40 17.79 0.39
N ILE A 269 6.62 17.52 -0.63
CA ILE A 269 5.31 18.14 -0.88
C ILE A 269 4.22 17.09 -0.76
N ARG A 270 3.16 17.39 0.03
CA ARG A 270 1.91 16.65 0.07
C ARG A 270 0.76 17.64 -0.08
N ILE A 271 -0.09 17.43 -1.09
CA ILE A 271 -1.26 18.29 -1.34
C ILE A 271 -2.48 17.39 -1.45
N GLY A 272 -3.48 17.60 -0.60
CA GLY A 272 -4.67 16.77 -0.66
C GLY A 272 -5.65 16.98 0.47
N HIS A 273 -6.57 16.07 0.59
CA HIS A 273 -7.70 16.12 1.53
C HIS A 273 -8.18 14.70 1.86
N VAL A 274 -9.15 14.56 2.77
CA VAL A 274 -9.87 13.30 2.97
C VAL A 274 -10.59 12.95 1.67
N GLY A 275 -10.25 11.79 1.11
CA GLY A 275 -10.74 11.34 -0.19
C GLY A 275 -12.02 10.50 -0.08
N SER A 276 -11.96 9.26 -0.54
CA SER A 276 -13.14 8.38 -0.66
C SER A 276 -12.89 6.99 -0.11
N PRO A 277 -13.92 6.27 0.35
CA PRO A 277 -13.80 4.86 0.63
C PRO A 277 -13.70 4.05 -0.68
N ARG A 278 -13.23 2.79 -0.59
CA ARG A 278 -13.14 1.91 -1.77
C ARG A 278 -14.53 1.58 -2.36
N ARG A 279 -15.53 1.44 -1.53
CA ARG A 279 -16.88 1.10 -1.96
C ARG A 279 -17.67 2.32 -2.39
N ILE A 280 -17.46 2.76 -3.63
CA ILE A 280 -18.18 3.87 -4.28
C ILE A 280 -18.68 3.43 -5.66
N PRO A 281 -19.80 4.00 -6.16
CA PRO A 281 -20.38 3.60 -7.42
C PRO A 281 -19.56 4.01 -8.65
N ASP A 282 -18.78 5.07 -8.53
CA ASP A 282 -17.97 5.67 -9.60
C ASP A 282 -16.45 5.37 -9.47
N PHE A 283 -16.12 4.22 -8.84
CA PHE A 283 -14.75 3.76 -8.67
C PHE A 283 -13.96 3.70 -9.99
N HIS A 284 -14.55 3.16 -11.07
CA HIS A 284 -13.83 3.00 -12.33
C HIS A 284 -13.53 4.36 -13.01
N PRO A 285 -14.47 5.32 -13.09
CA PRO A 285 -14.14 6.69 -13.47
C PRO A 285 -13.06 7.33 -12.60
N LEU A 286 -13.12 7.13 -11.27
CA LEU A 286 -12.12 7.63 -10.33
C LEU A 286 -10.74 7.03 -10.60
N ALA A 287 -10.66 5.72 -10.85
CA ALA A 287 -9.40 5.04 -11.17
C ALA A 287 -8.78 5.57 -12.48
N VAL A 288 -9.58 5.77 -13.52
CA VAL A 288 -9.11 6.37 -14.79
C VAL A 288 -8.67 7.81 -14.60
N MET A 289 -9.44 8.62 -13.87
CA MET A 289 -9.08 9.99 -13.53
C MET A 289 -7.76 10.06 -12.76
N GLY A 290 -7.58 9.20 -11.73
CA GLY A 290 -6.35 9.11 -10.96
C GLY A 290 -5.15 8.74 -11.84
N ALA A 291 -5.31 7.78 -12.75
CA ALA A 291 -4.28 7.38 -13.70
C ALA A 291 -3.83 8.55 -14.61
N ILE A 292 -4.77 9.34 -15.14
CA ILE A 292 -4.47 10.52 -15.96
C ILE A 292 -3.77 11.61 -15.15
N LEU A 293 -4.23 11.86 -13.92
CA LEU A 293 -3.72 12.95 -13.09
C LEU A 293 -2.29 12.70 -12.61
N GLY A 294 -2.04 11.51 -12.01
CA GLY A 294 -0.77 11.26 -11.34
C GLY A 294 -0.35 9.79 -11.24
N GLY A 295 -1.19 8.83 -11.69
CA GLY A 295 -0.91 7.40 -11.52
C GLY A 295 -0.07 6.78 -12.64
N LEU A 296 0.12 7.45 -13.76
CA LEU A 296 0.92 6.95 -14.89
C LEU A 296 2.24 7.72 -15.01
N PHE A 297 3.24 7.07 -15.61
CA PHE A 297 4.49 7.75 -15.96
C PHE A 297 4.24 9.00 -16.85
N ASN A 298 3.34 8.90 -17.81
CA ASN A 298 2.91 10.01 -18.67
C ASN A 298 1.68 10.76 -18.14
N SER A 299 1.42 10.70 -16.82
CA SER A 299 0.37 11.47 -16.16
C SER A 299 0.65 12.97 -16.22
N ARG A 300 -0.40 13.79 -16.03
CA ARG A 300 -0.29 15.26 -16.10
C ARG A 300 0.75 15.81 -15.14
N LEU A 301 0.72 15.36 -13.88
CA LEU A 301 1.68 15.82 -12.86
C LEU A 301 3.11 15.42 -13.18
N ASN A 302 3.34 14.18 -13.61
CA ASN A 302 4.69 13.74 -13.93
C ASN A 302 5.23 14.42 -15.18
N MET A 303 4.41 14.56 -16.23
CA MET A 303 4.79 15.31 -17.44
C MET A 303 5.08 16.77 -17.14
N LYS A 304 4.31 17.41 -16.25
CA LYS A 304 4.50 18.81 -15.89
C LYS A 304 5.75 19.04 -15.04
N LEU A 305 5.85 18.33 -13.92
CA LEU A 305 6.87 18.60 -12.90
C LEU A 305 8.22 17.94 -13.21
N ARG A 306 8.20 16.74 -13.83
CA ARG A 306 9.42 16.00 -14.17
C ARG A 306 9.89 16.34 -15.58
N GLU A 307 9.07 16.08 -16.61
CA GLU A 307 9.52 16.16 -18.00
C GLU A 307 9.65 17.61 -18.50
N GLU A 308 8.66 18.46 -18.22
CA GLU A 308 8.67 19.85 -18.69
C GLU A 308 9.57 20.75 -17.82
N LYS A 309 9.47 20.61 -16.48
CA LYS A 309 10.11 21.52 -15.53
C LYS A 309 11.41 21.00 -14.92
N GLY A 310 11.62 19.69 -14.88
CA GLY A 310 12.80 19.08 -14.25
C GLY A 310 12.89 19.33 -12.74
N TYR A 311 11.77 19.55 -12.04
CA TYR A 311 11.74 19.88 -10.61
C TYR A 311 11.94 18.67 -9.72
N THR A 312 11.63 17.46 -10.21
CA THR A 312 11.57 16.23 -9.45
C THR A 312 11.96 15.03 -10.29
N TYR A 313 12.37 13.95 -9.68
CA TYR A 313 12.50 12.63 -10.32
C TYR A 313 11.16 11.95 -10.56
N GLY A 314 10.10 12.34 -9.84
CA GLY A 314 8.76 11.83 -10.03
C GLY A 314 7.73 12.61 -9.22
N ALA A 315 6.56 12.83 -9.83
CA ALA A 315 5.38 13.39 -9.20
C ALA A 315 4.19 12.48 -9.43
N GLY A 316 3.36 12.29 -8.42
CA GLY A 316 2.19 11.44 -8.52
C GLY A 316 1.00 11.97 -7.73
N ALA A 317 -0.18 11.42 -7.99
CA ALA A 317 -1.37 11.64 -7.19
C ALA A 317 -2.26 10.39 -7.21
N GLY A 318 -2.96 10.16 -6.12
CA GLY A 318 -3.87 9.01 -6.02
C GLY A 318 -4.73 9.04 -4.78
N PHE A 319 -5.63 8.07 -4.71
CA PHE A 319 -6.49 7.79 -3.57
C PHE A 319 -6.00 6.52 -2.88
N ASP A 320 -5.75 6.61 -1.58
CA ASP A 320 -5.59 5.43 -0.73
C ASP A 320 -7.00 5.01 -0.27
N LEU A 321 -7.60 4.09 -1.02
CA LEU A 321 -8.99 3.68 -0.84
C LEU A 321 -9.10 2.64 0.28
N ARG A 322 -9.71 3.01 1.39
CA ARG A 322 -9.90 2.20 2.59
C ARG A 322 -11.39 1.85 2.77
N ARG A 323 -11.72 1.16 3.85
CA ARG A 323 -13.10 0.91 4.26
C ARG A 323 -13.84 2.21 4.61
N GLY A 324 -13.18 3.14 5.31
CA GLY A 324 -13.61 4.54 5.44
C GLY A 324 -12.98 5.40 4.35
N ALA A 325 -13.26 6.71 4.35
CA ALA A 325 -12.67 7.63 3.40
C ALA A 325 -11.16 7.81 3.66
N GLY A 326 -10.35 7.10 2.89
CA GLY A 326 -8.91 7.25 2.87
C GLY A 326 -8.48 8.57 2.21
N PRO A 327 -7.20 8.95 2.24
CA PRO A 327 -6.75 10.24 1.72
C PRO A 327 -6.66 10.27 0.19
N PHE A 328 -6.93 11.43 -0.40
CA PHE A 328 -6.37 11.83 -1.68
C PHE A 328 -5.07 12.58 -1.44
N ASN A 329 -3.99 12.21 -2.10
CA ASN A 329 -2.68 12.82 -1.93
C ASN A 329 -1.96 13.00 -3.26
N ALA A 330 -1.58 14.24 -3.59
CA ALA A 330 -0.64 14.57 -4.65
C ALA A 330 0.73 14.86 -4.02
N ARG A 331 1.81 14.27 -4.55
CA ARG A 331 3.12 14.24 -3.89
C ARG A 331 4.29 14.38 -4.85
N ALA A 332 5.36 15.01 -4.37
CA ALA A 332 6.69 15.00 -4.97
C ALA A 332 7.74 15.41 -3.94
N ALA A 333 9.00 15.05 -4.20
CA ALA A 333 10.18 15.69 -3.62
C ALA A 333 10.80 16.61 -4.67
N VAL A 334 10.99 17.89 -4.36
CA VAL A 334 11.52 18.86 -5.29
C VAL A 334 12.75 19.59 -4.68
N ASN A 335 13.62 20.16 -5.50
CA ASN A 335 14.65 21.06 -5.00
C ASN A 335 14.00 22.24 -4.26
N THR A 336 14.57 22.64 -3.12
CA THR A 336 14.03 23.69 -2.25
C THR A 336 13.79 25.01 -2.99
N GLU A 337 14.64 25.38 -3.95
CA GLU A 337 14.52 26.61 -4.73
C GLU A 337 13.25 26.66 -5.61
N VAL A 338 12.71 25.49 -6.00
CA VAL A 338 11.53 25.38 -6.86
C VAL A 338 10.26 24.98 -6.11
N THR A 339 10.27 25.03 -4.76
CA THR A 339 9.10 24.64 -3.94
C THR A 339 7.85 25.42 -4.30
N LEU A 340 7.93 26.77 -4.36
CA LEU A 340 6.78 27.61 -4.70
C LEU A 340 6.25 27.33 -6.10
N PRO A 341 7.04 27.36 -7.20
CA PRO A 341 6.53 27.05 -8.53
C PRO A 341 6.01 25.62 -8.66
N ALA A 342 6.57 24.65 -7.94
CA ALA A 342 6.04 23.29 -7.93
C ALA A 342 4.64 23.22 -7.29
N VAL A 343 4.41 23.89 -6.15
CA VAL A 343 3.08 23.98 -5.53
C VAL A 343 2.07 24.66 -6.47
N GLN A 344 2.48 25.71 -7.19
CA GLN A 344 1.63 26.37 -8.20
C GLN A 344 1.24 25.42 -9.33
N ASP A 345 2.20 24.68 -9.88
CA ASP A 345 1.96 23.71 -10.95
C ASP A 345 1.06 22.55 -10.48
N PHE A 346 1.22 22.05 -9.25
CA PHE A 346 0.32 21.06 -8.66
C PHE A 346 -1.12 21.57 -8.61
N LEU A 347 -1.33 22.75 -8.03
CA LEU A 347 -2.67 23.33 -7.90
C LEU A 347 -3.30 23.60 -9.27
N ALA A 348 -2.52 24.08 -10.23
CA ALA A 348 -3.00 24.32 -11.59
C ALA A 348 -3.48 23.04 -12.30
N GLU A 349 -2.77 21.90 -12.14
CA GLU A 349 -3.21 20.63 -12.73
C GLU A 349 -4.42 20.03 -11.98
N LEU A 350 -4.52 20.23 -10.66
CA LEU A 350 -5.70 19.84 -9.86
C LEU A 350 -6.94 20.65 -10.26
N ASP A 351 -6.80 21.94 -10.51
CA ASP A 351 -7.90 22.77 -11.03
C ASP A 351 -8.25 22.36 -12.47
N ARG A 352 -7.24 22.14 -13.31
CA ARG A 352 -7.44 21.78 -14.73
C ARG A 352 -8.19 20.47 -14.92
N ILE A 353 -7.93 19.42 -14.07
CA ILE A 353 -8.62 18.13 -14.20
C ILE A 353 -10.11 18.25 -13.87
N ARG A 354 -10.48 19.20 -12.99
CA ARG A 354 -11.86 19.51 -12.61
C ARG A 354 -12.60 20.37 -13.62
N ASP A 355 -11.90 21.37 -14.18
CA ASP A 355 -12.54 22.43 -14.91
C ASP A 355 -12.68 22.14 -16.40
N ALA A 356 -11.80 21.30 -16.95
CA ALA A 356 -11.78 20.97 -18.37
C ALA A 356 -11.85 19.45 -18.60
N PRO A 357 -12.56 19.01 -19.66
CA PRO A 357 -12.53 17.63 -20.12
C PRO A 357 -11.10 17.18 -20.42
N VAL A 358 -10.82 15.90 -20.15
CA VAL A 358 -9.54 15.28 -20.56
C VAL A 358 -9.50 15.09 -22.07
N GLU A 359 -8.31 15.07 -22.63
CA GLU A 359 -8.11 14.76 -24.06
C GLU A 359 -8.48 13.30 -24.37
N ALA A 360 -8.99 13.06 -25.57
CA ALA A 360 -9.31 11.69 -26.00
C ALA A 360 -8.09 10.77 -26.03
N SER A 361 -6.90 11.33 -26.21
CA SER A 361 -5.61 10.64 -26.15
C SER A 361 -5.26 10.22 -24.72
N GLU A 362 -5.45 11.09 -23.73
CA GLU A 362 -5.22 10.81 -22.30
C GLU A 362 -6.15 9.69 -21.81
N LEU A 363 -7.46 9.82 -22.11
CA LEU A 363 -8.44 8.78 -21.75
C LEU A 363 -8.07 7.42 -22.36
N ARG A 364 -7.70 7.38 -23.63
CA ARG A 364 -7.32 6.15 -24.32
C ARG A 364 -6.09 5.55 -23.70
N ALA A 365 -5.02 6.34 -23.48
CA ALA A 365 -3.78 5.86 -22.88
C ALA A 365 -4.00 5.28 -21.47
N ALA A 366 -4.81 5.95 -20.62
CA ALA A 366 -5.13 5.48 -19.29
C ALA A 366 -5.93 4.17 -19.29
N ARG A 367 -6.96 4.08 -20.15
CA ARG A 367 -7.76 2.86 -20.31
C ARG A 367 -6.93 1.70 -20.84
N ASP A 368 -6.14 1.93 -21.89
CA ASP A 368 -5.28 0.90 -22.49
C ASP A 368 -4.27 0.37 -21.48
N PHE A 369 -3.68 1.24 -20.64
CA PHE A 369 -2.76 0.85 -19.59
C PHE A 369 -3.47 0.00 -18.52
N LEU A 370 -4.56 0.52 -17.93
CA LEU A 370 -5.28 -0.17 -16.83
C LEU A 370 -5.82 -1.53 -17.27
N VAL A 371 -6.35 -1.62 -18.48
CA VAL A 371 -6.82 -2.89 -19.07
C VAL A 371 -5.67 -3.83 -19.38
N GLY A 372 -4.55 -3.28 -19.89
CA GLY A 372 -3.39 -4.07 -20.29
C GLY A 372 -2.58 -4.61 -19.14
N VAL A 373 -2.41 -3.83 -18.05
CA VAL A 373 -1.66 -4.26 -16.87
C VAL A 373 -2.45 -5.23 -15.98
N PHE A 374 -3.78 -5.20 -16.05
CA PHE A 374 -4.64 -6.01 -15.18
C PHE A 374 -4.30 -7.52 -15.18
N PRO A 375 -4.12 -8.20 -16.34
CA PRO A 375 -3.72 -9.62 -16.34
C PRO A 375 -2.34 -9.88 -15.70
N LEU A 376 -1.41 -8.92 -15.83
CA LEU A 376 -0.05 -9.08 -15.33
C LEU A 376 -0.01 -9.10 -13.79
N ARG A 377 -1.00 -8.50 -13.14
CA ARG A 377 -1.15 -8.55 -11.67
C ARG A 377 -1.46 -9.96 -11.15
N PHE A 378 -1.91 -10.87 -12.02
CA PHE A 378 -2.39 -12.21 -11.64
C PHE A 378 -1.51 -13.34 -12.18
N GLU A 379 -0.22 -13.07 -12.38
CA GLU A 379 0.73 -14.06 -12.86
C GLU A 379 1.05 -15.14 -11.81
N THR A 380 0.97 -14.80 -10.53
CA THR A 380 1.22 -15.72 -9.40
C THR A 380 -0.02 -15.86 -8.51
N PRO A 381 -0.11 -16.92 -7.68
CA PRO A 381 -1.28 -17.12 -6.79
C PRO A 381 -1.48 -16.02 -5.76
N GLY A 382 -0.41 -15.48 -5.17
CA GLY A 382 -0.48 -14.47 -4.10
C GLY A 382 -1.34 -13.25 -4.43
N PRO A 383 -1.11 -12.52 -5.52
CA PRO A 383 -1.94 -11.39 -5.94
C PRO A 383 -3.41 -11.75 -6.20
N ILE A 384 -3.68 -12.98 -6.66
CA ILE A 384 -5.07 -13.47 -6.82
C ILE A 384 -5.72 -13.60 -5.45
N VAL A 385 -5.03 -14.23 -4.50
CA VAL A 385 -5.51 -14.40 -3.12
C VAL A 385 -5.70 -13.04 -2.45
N GLY A 386 -4.74 -12.12 -2.57
CA GLY A 386 -4.84 -10.75 -2.04
C GLY A 386 -6.03 -9.99 -2.60
N SER A 387 -6.24 -10.04 -3.94
CA SER A 387 -7.38 -9.36 -4.56
C SER A 387 -8.74 -9.95 -4.13
N LEU A 388 -8.83 -11.27 -3.97
CA LEU A 388 -10.04 -11.91 -3.44
C LEU A 388 -10.28 -11.55 -1.96
N ALA A 389 -9.22 -11.47 -1.15
CA ALA A 389 -9.30 -10.97 0.22
C ALA A 389 -9.75 -9.49 0.26
N GLY A 390 -9.26 -8.66 -0.65
CA GLY A 390 -9.69 -7.26 -0.79
C GLY A 390 -11.18 -7.10 -1.06
N LEU A 391 -11.82 -8.01 -1.84
CA LEU A 391 -13.27 -8.00 -2.02
C LEU A 391 -14.00 -8.11 -0.68
N ILE A 392 -13.48 -8.93 0.23
CA ILE A 392 -14.07 -9.15 1.55
C ILE A 392 -13.87 -7.94 2.45
N VAL A 393 -12.66 -7.39 2.47
CA VAL A 393 -12.32 -6.21 3.28
C VAL A 393 -13.25 -5.05 2.97
N HIS A 394 -13.48 -4.80 1.69
CA HIS A 394 -14.23 -3.64 1.22
C HIS A 394 -15.72 -3.92 0.92
N ASP A 395 -16.23 -5.10 1.27
CA ASP A 395 -17.62 -5.53 0.97
C ASP A 395 -17.99 -5.32 -0.50
N LEU A 396 -17.10 -5.71 -1.42
CA LEU A 396 -17.31 -5.59 -2.86
C LEU A 396 -18.07 -6.81 -3.42
N PRO A 397 -18.74 -6.65 -4.57
CA PRO A 397 -19.39 -7.77 -5.25
C PRO A 397 -18.38 -8.85 -5.66
N ASP A 398 -18.83 -10.11 -5.66
CA ASP A 398 -18.00 -11.27 -6.03
C ASP A 398 -17.47 -11.22 -7.47
N ASP A 399 -18.18 -10.52 -8.36
CA ASP A 399 -17.86 -10.37 -9.77
C ASP A 399 -17.06 -9.08 -10.09
N GLU A 400 -16.64 -8.32 -9.08
CA GLU A 400 -15.92 -7.04 -9.23
C GLU A 400 -14.68 -7.19 -10.11
N LEU A 401 -13.86 -8.21 -9.87
CA LEU A 401 -12.64 -8.47 -10.64
C LEU A 401 -12.93 -8.86 -12.10
N ALA A 402 -14.00 -9.65 -12.32
CA ALA A 402 -14.42 -10.01 -13.68
C ALA A 402 -14.95 -8.81 -14.47
N ARG A 403 -15.63 -7.87 -13.78
CA ARG A 403 -16.18 -6.66 -14.39
C ARG A 403 -15.19 -5.53 -14.56
N TYR A 404 -14.01 -5.59 -13.92
CA TYR A 404 -13.05 -4.48 -13.88
C TYR A 404 -12.68 -3.98 -15.29
N ARG A 405 -12.18 -4.88 -16.16
CA ARG A 405 -11.73 -4.47 -17.51
C ARG A 405 -12.85 -3.88 -18.36
N PRO A 406 -14.04 -4.55 -18.52
CA PRO A 406 -15.15 -3.95 -19.24
C PRO A 406 -15.60 -2.59 -18.67
N ALA A 407 -15.59 -2.44 -17.34
CA ALA A 407 -15.98 -1.20 -16.69
C ALA A 407 -14.96 -0.07 -16.96
N ILE A 408 -13.65 -0.34 -16.94
CA ILE A 408 -12.62 0.62 -17.33
C ILE A 408 -12.77 1.01 -18.80
N GLU A 409 -12.99 0.06 -19.71
CA GLU A 409 -13.20 0.32 -21.15
C GLU A 409 -14.43 1.19 -21.41
N ALA A 410 -15.46 1.10 -20.59
CA ALA A 410 -16.68 1.88 -20.70
C ALA A 410 -16.58 3.32 -20.16
N VAL A 411 -15.53 3.67 -19.42
CA VAL A 411 -15.37 5.02 -18.87
C VAL A 411 -15.31 6.08 -19.99
N THR A 412 -16.09 7.13 -19.88
CA THR A 412 -16.15 8.25 -20.85
C THR A 412 -15.42 9.49 -20.33
N ILE A 413 -15.14 10.45 -21.23
CA ILE A 413 -14.58 11.76 -20.87
C ILE A 413 -15.46 12.47 -19.84
N ASP A 414 -16.78 12.45 -20.03
CA ASP A 414 -17.72 13.09 -19.12
C ASP A 414 -17.73 12.41 -17.74
N ALA A 415 -17.57 11.08 -17.70
CA ALA A 415 -17.47 10.34 -16.44
C ALA A 415 -16.20 10.70 -15.67
N VAL A 416 -15.07 10.86 -16.36
CA VAL A 416 -13.81 11.32 -15.76
C VAL A 416 -13.96 12.74 -15.20
N LEU A 417 -14.55 13.66 -15.95
CA LEU A 417 -14.78 15.04 -15.50
C LEU A 417 -15.72 15.08 -14.28
N THR A 418 -16.77 14.24 -14.29
CA THR A 418 -17.70 14.14 -13.16
C THR A 418 -17.00 13.60 -11.91
N ALA A 419 -16.19 12.54 -12.05
CA ALA A 419 -15.40 12.00 -10.96
C ALA A 419 -14.41 13.05 -10.40
N ALA A 420 -13.72 13.79 -11.27
CA ALA A 420 -12.81 14.85 -10.85
C ALA A 420 -13.54 15.94 -10.03
N ARG A 421 -14.70 16.38 -10.48
CA ARG A 421 -15.52 17.39 -9.78
C ARG A 421 -16.08 16.90 -8.46
N THR A 422 -16.38 15.61 -8.36
CA THR A 422 -16.93 15.00 -7.14
C THR A 422 -15.84 14.77 -6.10
N HIS A 423 -14.67 14.27 -6.52
CA HIS A 423 -13.67 13.74 -5.61
C HIS A 423 -12.43 14.60 -5.40
N ILE A 424 -12.22 15.64 -6.22
CA ILE A 424 -11.12 16.60 -6.04
C ILE A 424 -11.69 17.94 -5.57
N THR A 425 -11.28 18.40 -4.39
CA THR A 425 -11.77 19.62 -3.75
C THR A 425 -10.62 20.58 -3.40
N PRO A 426 -10.03 21.30 -4.40
CA PRO A 426 -8.85 22.12 -4.19
C PRO A 426 -8.99 23.19 -3.11
N GLU A 427 -10.22 23.66 -2.91
CA GLU A 427 -10.57 24.67 -1.88
C GLU A 427 -10.49 24.14 -0.44
N LYS A 428 -10.41 22.82 -0.26
CA LYS A 428 -10.33 22.14 1.05
C LYS A 428 -9.05 21.33 1.22
N MET A 429 -8.02 21.60 0.42
CA MET A 429 -6.78 20.87 0.51
C MET A 429 -5.85 21.42 1.59
N ALA A 430 -5.17 20.54 2.28
CA ALA A 430 -3.96 20.87 3.01
C ALA A 430 -2.76 20.80 2.05
N ILE A 431 -1.88 21.79 2.17
CA ILE A 431 -0.56 21.80 1.53
C ILE A 431 0.45 21.61 2.66
N VAL A 432 1.02 20.40 2.76
CA VAL A 432 2.03 20.06 3.75
C VAL A 432 3.39 20.01 3.09
N LEU A 433 4.34 20.75 3.66
CA LEU A 433 5.70 20.87 3.16
C LEU A 433 6.68 20.52 4.28
N VAL A 434 7.65 19.67 3.99
CA VAL A 434 8.74 19.37 4.91
C VAL A 434 10.04 19.77 4.24
N GLY A 435 10.68 20.86 4.70
CA GLY A 435 11.84 21.44 4.06
C GLY A 435 12.31 22.72 4.74
N ASP A 436 13.23 23.47 4.10
CA ASP A 436 13.78 24.70 4.66
C ASP A 436 12.82 25.89 4.52
N ALA A 437 11.97 26.10 5.52
CA ALA A 437 11.00 27.20 5.53
C ALA A 437 11.64 28.59 5.39
N ASP A 438 12.87 28.78 5.81
CA ASP A 438 13.56 30.08 5.70
C ASP A 438 13.89 30.40 4.23
N ALA A 439 13.98 29.38 3.36
CA ALA A 439 14.22 29.58 1.93
C ALA A 439 12.95 29.93 1.13
N PHE A 440 11.77 29.41 1.50
CA PHE A 440 10.57 29.56 0.67
C PHE A 440 9.31 30.03 1.41
N GLY A 441 9.32 30.05 2.75
CA GLY A 441 8.13 30.36 3.57
C GLY A 441 7.50 31.71 3.25
N ALA A 442 8.28 32.79 3.22
CA ALA A 442 7.81 34.13 2.90
C ALA A 442 7.20 34.24 1.50
N ALA A 443 7.76 33.50 0.51
CA ALA A 443 7.22 33.46 -0.84
C ALA A 443 5.86 32.74 -0.89
N LEU A 444 5.69 31.65 -0.12
CA LEU A 444 4.43 30.94 0.01
C LEU A 444 3.34 31.77 0.70
N GLU A 445 3.68 32.50 1.76
CA GLU A 445 2.76 33.44 2.42
C GLU A 445 2.27 34.50 1.43
N SER A 446 3.17 35.06 0.63
CA SER A 446 2.85 36.07 -0.39
C SER A 446 2.04 35.53 -1.55
N ALA A 447 2.11 34.23 -1.85
CA ALA A 447 1.38 33.61 -2.94
C ALA A 447 -0.12 33.44 -2.66
N GLY A 448 -0.58 33.56 -1.41
CA GLY A 448 -1.98 33.57 -1.06
C GLY A 448 -2.71 32.23 -1.23
N PHE A 449 -2.04 31.10 -1.03
CA PHE A 449 -2.67 29.77 -1.08
C PHE A 449 -3.61 29.51 0.11
N GLY A 450 -3.58 30.31 1.13
CA GLY A 450 -4.31 30.23 2.39
C GLY A 450 -3.42 30.59 3.57
N PRO A 451 -3.93 30.49 4.81
CA PRO A 451 -3.11 30.69 6.01
C PRO A 451 -1.89 29.77 6.02
N VAL A 452 -0.73 30.29 6.44
CA VAL A 452 0.52 29.53 6.55
C VAL A 452 0.88 29.33 8.01
N THR A 453 1.21 28.11 8.40
CA THR A 453 1.76 27.78 9.72
C THR A 453 3.12 27.13 9.54
N ILE A 454 4.11 27.56 10.33
CA ILE A 454 5.46 26.99 10.32
C ILE A 454 5.70 26.31 11.67
N GLU A 455 5.87 25.01 11.63
CA GLU A 455 6.28 24.20 12.77
C GLU A 455 7.79 24.02 12.72
N ARG A 456 8.48 24.45 13.78
CA ARG A 456 9.89 24.17 13.96
C ARG A 456 9.99 22.86 14.74
N ASP A 457 10.36 21.80 14.06
CA ASP A 457 10.52 20.49 14.68
C ASP A 457 11.85 20.48 15.47
N ASP A 458 11.75 20.83 16.75
CA ASP A 458 12.87 20.76 17.70
C ASP A 458 13.18 19.30 18.10
N GLY A 459 13.01 18.35 17.17
CA GLY A 459 13.39 16.95 17.35
C GLY A 459 14.86 16.86 17.81
N PRO A 460 15.24 15.83 18.58
CA PRO A 460 16.62 15.68 19.03
C PRO A 460 17.54 15.76 17.82
N VAL A 461 18.47 16.71 17.86
CA VAL A 461 19.62 16.74 16.95
C VAL A 461 20.33 15.42 17.20
N VAL A 462 20.18 14.46 16.30
CA VAL A 462 20.98 13.23 16.32
C VAL A 462 22.42 13.71 16.09
N ASP A 463 23.21 13.70 17.15
CA ASP A 463 24.61 14.08 17.07
C ASP A 463 25.26 13.23 15.97
N GLY A 464 25.97 13.84 15.02
CA GLY A 464 26.52 13.16 13.85
C GLY A 464 27.37 11.92 14.13
N ARG A 465 27.69 11.66 15.41
CA ARG A 465 28.32 10.42 15.88
C ARG A 465 27.35 9.24 15.95
N GLU A 466 26.06 9.46 16.27
CA GLU A 466 25.04 8.40 16.27
C GLU A 466 24.55 8.08 14.84
N ALA A 467 24.53 9.06 13.96
CA ALA A 467 24.26 8.84 12.53
C ALA A 467 25.34 7.96 11.85
N GLY A 468 26.61 8.03 12.32
CA GLY A 468 27.70 7.17 11.86
C GLY A 468 27.53 5.70 12.24
N ILE A 469 26.88 5.40 13.37
CA ILE A 469 26.62 4.03 13.82
C ILE A 469 25.44 3.43 13.04
N ALA A 470 24.40 4.21 12.78
CA ALA A 470 23.26 3.78 11.95
C ALA A 470 23.66 3.52 10.48
N ALA A 471 24.59 4.33 9.93
CA ALA A 471 25.14 4.13 8.58
C ALA A 471 26.09 2.92 8.49
N ALA A 472 26.72 2.51 9.60
CA ALA A 472 27.62 1.35 9.64
C ALA A 472 26.88 0.00 9.76
N LEU A 473 25.60 0.03 10.14
CA LEU A 473 24.78 -1.18 10.30
C LEU A 473 23.97 -1.54 9.04
N GLY A 474 24.18 -0.91 7.91
CA GLY A 474 23.50 -1.21 6.66
C GLY A 474 21.96 -1.20 6.74
N PRO A 475 21.24 -1.07 5.65
CA PRO A 475 19.79 -1.18 5.69
C PRO A 475 19.42 -2.60 6.15
N VAL A 476 18.76 -2.70 7.29
CA VAL A 476 18.01 -3.91 7.64
C VAL A 476 16.93 -4.02 6.57
N ASP A 477 17.04 -5.08 5.76
CA ASP A 477 16.07 -5.40 4.71
C ASP A 477 14.70 -5.60 5.37
N SER A 478 13.97 -4.51 5.49
CA SER A 478 12.54 -4.55 5.77
C SER A 478 11.91 -5.05 4.48
N GLY A 479 11.65 -6.35 4.42
CA GLY A 479 10.94 -6.97 3.32
C GLY A 479 9.78 -6.10 2.85
N PRO A 480 9.44 -6.13 1.55
CA PRO A 480 8.53 -5.17 0.95
C PRO A 480 7.21 -5.19 1.71
N ALA A 481 6.82 -4.03 2.24
CA ALA A 481 5.45 -3.79 2.65
C ALA A 481 4.58 -4.15 1.44
N GLY A 482 3.69 -5.12 1.62
CA GLY A 482 2.81 -5.59 0.56
C GLY A 482 2.13 -4.40 -0.12
N PRO A 483 1.85 -4.47 -1.42
CA PRO A 483 1.35 -3.33 -2.17
C PRO A 483 0.04 -2.86 -1.54
N THR A 484 0.04 -1.67 -1.00
CA THR A 484 -1.19 -0.93 -0.75
C THR A 484 -1.85 -0.77 -2.13
N GLU A 485 -2.98 -1.44 -2.34
CA GLU A 485 -3.77 -1.28 -3.56
C GLU A 485 -4.10 0.21 -3.73
N GLY A 486 -3.39 0.89 -4.63
CA GLY A 486 -3.66 2.29 -4.91
C GLY A 486 -2.46 3.15 -5.31
N ALA A 487 -1.23 2.75 -5.04
CA ALA A 487 -0.04 3.50 -5.44
C ALA A 487 0.95 2.58 -6.13
N GLU A 488 0.86 2.46 -7.45
CA GLU A 488 1.91 1.84 -8.26
C GLU A 488 3.17 2.70 -8.18
N GLU A 489 4.26 2.16 -7.62
CA GLU A 489 5.60 2.71 -7.86
C GLU A 489 5.90 2.60 -9.36
N PRO A 490 6.53 3.62 -9.97
CA PRO A 490 6.98 3.52 -11.36
C PRO A 490 8.01 2.39 -11.45
N ILE A 491 7.77 1.44 -12.35
CA ILE A 491 8.73 0.38 -12.69
C ILE A 491 9.92 1.06 -13.34
N ASP A 492 11.07 1.09 -12.65
CA ASP A 492 12.36 1.43 -13.24
C ASP A 492 12.74 0.31 -14.21
N VAL A 493 12.57 0.58 -15.49
CA VAL A 493 13.16 -0.25 -16.54
C VAL A 493 14.62 0.17 -16.65
N GLU A 494 15.51 -0.50 -15.90
CA GLU A 494 16.95 -0.47 -16.21
C GLU A 494 17.14 -0.97 -17.64
N THR A 495 17.56 -0.07 -18.50
CA THR A 495 18.11 -0.42 -19.80
C THR A 495 19.48 -1.06 -19.59
N SER A 496 19.52 -2.39 -19.53
CA SER A 496 20.78 -3.13 -19.61
C SER A 496 21.40 -2.91 -21.00
N GLU A 497 22.53 -2.22 -21.02
CA GLU A 497 23.42 -2.18 -22.20
C GLU A 497 23.93 -3.60 -22.48
N PRO A 498 24.02 -4.02 -23.74
CA PRO A 498 24.59 -5.32 -24.08
C PRO A 498 26.10 -5.32 -23.85
N ALA A 499 26.57 -6.28 -23.04
CA ALA A 499 27.98 -6.52 -22.82
C ALA A 499 28.69 -6.82 -24.13
N ALA A 500 29.78 -6.08 -24.37
CA ALA A 500 30.67 -6.27 -25.52
C ALA A 500 31.36 -7.65 -25.44
N ASP A 501 31.17 -8.40 -26.50
CA ASP A 501 31.79 -9.71 -26.78
C ASP A 501 33.31 -9.55 -27.02
N HIS A 502 34.14 -9.82 -26.03
CA HIS A 502 35.58 -9.99 -26.21
C HIS A 502 35.87 -11.47 -26.61
N ARG A 503 35.86 -11.71 -27.90
CA ARG A 503 36.54 -12.90 -28.44
C ARG A 503 38.06 -12.65 -28.45
N ALA A 504 38.77 -13.38 -27.60
CA ALA A 504 40.19 -13.58 -27.73
C ALA A 504 40.46 -14.69 -28.74
N GLU A 505 41.16 -14.33 -29.80
CA GLU A 505 41.86 -15.27 -30.67
C GLU A 505 42.87 -16.07 -29.86
N THR A 506 42.86 -17.38 -30.01
CA THR A 506 44.06 -18.19 -29.82
C THR A 506 44.23 -19.10 -31.00
N ASP A 507 45.31 -18.84 -31.65
CA ASP A 507 45.92 -19.52 -32.78
C ASP A 507 46.55 -20.87 -32.37
N ASP A 508 46.38 -21.81 -33.24
CA ASP A 508 47.29 -22.83 -33.74
C ASP A 508 47.90 -23.93 -32.85
N ALA A 509 47.90 -25.11 -33.45
CA ALA A 509 48.87 -26.19 -33.46
C ALA A 509 48.51 -27.51 -32.73
N ARG A 510 48.18 -28.40 -33.61
CA ARG A 510 48.39 -29.85 -33.75
C ARG A 510 47.19 -30.76 -33.59
#